data_bab217582561eec7667216afa1b1f9fe
#
_entry.id   bab217582561eec7667216afa1b1f9fe
#
_cell.length_a   1.000
_cell.length_b   1.000
_cell.length_c   1.000
_cell.angle_alpha   90.00
_cell.angle_beta   90.00
_cell.angle_gamma   90.00
#
_symmetry.space_group_name_H-M   'P 1'
#
loop_
_entity.id
_entity.type
_entity.pdbx_description
1 polymer ?
#
loop_
_entity_poly.entity_id
_entity_poly.type
_entity_poly.pdbx_seq_one_letter_code
_entity_poly.pdbx_strand_id
1 'polypeptide(L)'
;MRNMLRAAAVGAACTALALTSAVAQATPGGPGVTGKVLVQKTIGDRDYILRQVTIPPGQGTGWHYHDGTLYAYVKQGTLSHFDATCASDGVYHQGSSLKEPSGADHVHLGQNRGTTDVVLEVLYVLPHGAPFAEDAPNPGCSFQ
;
A
#
# COMPACT_ATOMS: atom_id res chain seq x y z
N MET A 1 -22.08 59.42 -51.17
CA MET A 1 -22.66 58.10 -50.89
C MET A 1 -21.60 57.22 -50.24
N ARG A 2 -21.79 56.98 -48.97
CA ARG A 2 -20.70 56.40 -48.08
C ARG A 2 -21.03 54.89 -47.90
N ASN A 3 -20.16 54.03 -48.44
CA ASN A 3 -20.26 52.58 -48.28
C ASN A 3 -19.68 52.19 -46.90
N MET A 4 -20.53 51.64 -46.03
CA MET A 4 -20.12 51.05 -44.75
C MET A 4 -19.81 49.58 -44.99
N LEU A 5 -18.52 49.22 -44.89
CA LEU A 5 -18.10 47.81 -44.77
C LEU A 5 -18.37 47.32 -43.34
N ARG A 6 -19.18 46.30 -43.22
CA ARG A 6 -19.37 45.57 -41.96
C ARG A 6 -18.32 44.45 -41.90
N ALA A 7 -17.37 44.59 -40.97
CA ALA A 7 -16.45 43.51 -40.61
C ALA A 7 -17.14 42.52 -39.64
N ALA A 8 -17.27 41.29 -40.06
CA ALA A 8 -17.73 40.21 -39.19
C ALA A 8 -16.52 39.61 -38.45
N ALA A 9 -16.47 39.74 -37.11
CA ALA A 9 -15.48 39.09 -36.29
C ALA A 9 -15.93 37.65 -35.97
N VAL A 10 -15.18 36.68 -36.49
CA VAL A 10 -15.36 35.26 -36.15
C VAL A 10 -14.55 34.99 -34.89
N GLY A 11 -15.22 34.87 -33.77
CA GLY A 11 -14.61 34.46 -32.49
C GLY A 11 -14.38 32.95 -32.47
N ALA A 12 -13.12 32.53 -32.49
CA ALA A 12 -12.75 31.15 -32.27
C ALA A 12 -12.80 30.86 -30.75
N ALA A 13 -13.79 30.07 -30.30
CA ALA A 13 -13.87 29.58 -28.94
C ALA A 13 -12.92 28.39 -28.79
N CYS A 14 -11.74 28.59 -28.15
CA CYS A 14 -10.87 27.51 -27.73
C CYS A 14 -11.47 26.84 -26.47
N THR A 15 -12.12 25.71 -26.62
CA THR A 15 -12.49 24.84 -25.49
C THR A 15 -11.23 24.13 -24.98
N ALA A 16 -10.67 24.61 -23.85
CA ALA A 16 -9.61 23.90 -23.13
C ALA A 16 -10.22 22.65 -22.47
N LEU A 17 -9.88 21.45 -22.98
CA LEU A 17 -10.13 20.19 -22.28
C LEU A 17 -9.21 20.15 -21.07
N ALA A 18 -9.76 20.34 -19.88
CA ALA A 18 -9.07 20.06 -18.62
C ALA A 18 -8.94 18.54 -18.45
N LEU A 19 -7.75 18.01 -18.74
CA LEU A 19 -7.38 16.64 -18.37
C LEU A 19 -7.24 16.60 -16.85
N THR A 20 -8.29 16.17 -16.15
CA THR A 20 -8.21 15.83 -14.74
C THR A 20 -7.43 14.51 -14.63
N SER A 21 -6.14 14.60 -14.30
CA SER A 21 -5.35 13.45 -13.90
C SER A 21 -5.99 12.89 -12.62
N ALA A 22 -6.59 11.70 -12.70
CA ALA A 22 -7.01 10.96 -11.51
C ALA A 22 -5.75 10.63 -10.72
N VAL A 23 -5.56 11.27 -9.56
CA VAL A 23 -4.50 10.90 -8.62
C VAL A 23 -4.93 9.56 -8.04
N ALA A 24 -4.16 8.52 -8.30
CA ALA A 24 -4.37 7.23 -7.64
C ALA A 24 -4.17 7.45 -6.13
N GLN A 25 -5.21 7.18 -5.34
CA GLN A 25 -5.13 7.32 -3.89
C GLN A 25 -4.44 6.09 -3.29
N ALA A 26 -3.54 6.35 -2.35
CA ALA A 26 -2.97 5.31 -1.49
C ALA A 26 -4.08 4.55 -0.76
N THR A 27 -3.87 3.26 -0.52
CA THR A 27 -4.82 2.41 0.21
C THR A 27 -4.33 2.17 1.63
N PRO A 28 -4.80 2.94 2.62
CA PRO A 28 -4.41 2.74 4.01
C PRO A 28 -4.90 1.39 4.54
N GLY A 29 -4.28 0.93 5.61
CA GLY A 29 -4.74 -0.25 6.34
C GLY A 29 -6.20 -0.15 6.76
N GLY A 30 -6.90 -1.29 6.77
CA GLY A 30 -8.32 -1.38 7.13
C GLY A 30 -8.60 -0.97 8.58
N PRO A 31 -9.87 -0.70 8.92
CA PRO A 31 -10.28 -0.36 10.27
C PRO A 31 -9.81 -1.38 11.31
N GLY A 32 -9.19 -0.90 12.40
CA GLY A 32 -8.70 -1.74 13.49
C GLY A 32 -7.39 -2.47 13.21
N VAL A 33 -6.78 -2.33 12.03
CA VAL A 33 -5.40 -2.79 11.81
C VAL A 33 -4.47 -1.96 12.66
N THR A 34 -3.67 -2.62 13.50
CA THR A 34 -2.78 -1.94 14.47
C THR A 34 -1.37 -2.51 14.41
N GLY A 35 -0.39 -1.69 14.79
CA GLY A 35 0.99 -2.11 14.90
C GLY A 35 1.63 -1.57 16.18
N LYS A 36 2.24 -2.45 16.98
CA LYS A 36 2.95 -2.12 18.21
C LYS A 36 4.43 -2.45 18.08
N VAL A 37 5.32 -1.47 18.26
CA VAL A 37 6.76 -1.71 18.35
C VAL A 37 7.06 -2.44 19.67
N LEU A 38 7.74 -3.57 19.57
CA LEU A 38 8.18 -4.37 20.71
C LEU A 38 9.62 -4.03 21.09
N VAL A 39 10.49 -3.96 20.06
CA VAL A 39 11.92 -3.63 20.20
C VAL A 39 12.36 -2.85 18.96
N GLN A 40 13.23 -1.87 19.17
CA GLN A 40 13.90 -1.15 18.06
C GLN A 40 15.34 -0.86 18.41
N LYS A 41 16.24 -1.03 17.42
CA LYS A 41 17.65 -0.66 17.53
C LYS A 41 18.18 -0.20 16.19
N THR A 42 18.90 0.91 16.16
CA THR A 42 19.66 1.37 15.01
C THR A 42 21.08 0.80 15.05
N ILE A 43 21.54 0.22 13.95
CA ILE A 43 22.91 -0.28 13.78
C ILE A 43 23.41 0.22 12.43
N GLY A 44 24.41 1.10 12.43
CA GLY A 44 24.87 1.78 11.23
C GLY A 44 23.77 2.62 10.60
N ASP A 45 23.51 2.39 9.32
CA ASP A 45 22.47 3.05 8.52
C ASP A 45 21.12 2.30 8.49
N ARG A 46 20.92 1.34 9.41
CA ARG A 46 19.72 0.47 9.44
C ARG A 46 19.01 0.51 10.77
N ASP A 47 17.69 0.51 10.68
CA ASP A 47 16.79 0.27 11.81
C ASP A 47 16.32 -1.18 11.81
N TYR A 48 16.53 -1.86 12.92
CA TYR A 48 16.03 -3.21 13.21
C TYR A 48 14.87 -3.06 14.17
N ILE A 49 13.66 -3.34 13.70
CA ILE A 49 12.44 -3.07 14.47
C ILE A 49 11.59 -4.34 14.50
N LEU A 50 11.36 -4.87 15.70
CA LEU A 50 10.38 -5.94 15.89
C LEU A 50 9.04 -5.31 16.22
N ARG A 51 8.03 -5.57 15.39
CA ARG A 51 6.65 -5.09 15.58
C ARG A 51 5.68 -6.26 15.67
N GLN A 52 4.66 -6.11 16.52
CA GLN A 52 3.46 -6.92 16.41
C GLN A 52 2.43 -6.17 15.58
N VAL A 53 1.93 -6.82 14.52
CA VAL A 53 0.84 -6.31 13.67
C VAL A 53 -0.38 -7.17 13.88
N THR A 54 -1.54 -6.54 14.13
CA THR A 54 -2.82 -7.22 14.30
C THR A 54 -3.78 -6.79 13.20
N ILE A 55 -4.36 -7.77 12.50
CA ILE A 55 -5.31 -7.57 11.40
C ILE A 55 -6.62 -8.24 11.79
N PRO A 56 -7.68 -7.48 12.11
CA PRO A 56 -9.00 -8.04 12.44
C PRO A 56 -9.63 -8.83 11.29
N PRO A 57 -10.60 -9.70 11.55
CA PRO A 57 -11.34 -10.41 10.52
C PRO A 57 -11.90 -9.49 9.44
N GLY A 58 -11.73 -9.87 8.18
CA GLY A 58 -12.20 -9.13 7.01
C GLY A 58 -11.38 -7.88 6.66
N GLN A 59 -10.31 -7.56 7.42
CA GLN A 59 -9.46 -6.40 7.19
C GLN A 59 -8.15 -6.78 6.49
N GLY A 60 -7.46 -5.78 5.95
CA GLY A 60 -6.16 -5.92 5.30
C GLY A 60 -5.22 -4.77 5.61
N THR A 61 -3.95 -4.94 5.27
CA THR A 61 -2.89 -3.94 5.49
C THR A 61 -3.01 -2.71 4.59
N GLY A 62 -3.88 -2.75 3.55
CA GLY A 62 -3.80 -1.84 2.42
C GLY A 62 -2.67 -2.24 1.45
N TRP A 63 -2.76 -1.77 0.21
CA TRP A 63 -1.69 -1.95 -0.78
C TRP A 63 -0.50 -1.08 -0.41
N HIS A 64 0.67 -1.69 -0.28
CA HIS A 64 1.88 -1.00 0.17
C HIS A 64 3.14 -1.73 -0.29
N TYR A 65 4.29 -1.11 -0.06
CA TYR A 65 5.62 -1.71 -0.18
C TYR A 65 6.53 -1.24 0.96
N HIS A 66 7.73 -1.74 1.03
CA HIS A 66 8.71 -1.41 2.07
C HIS A 66 10.05 -0.98 1.48
N ASP A 67 10.70 0.02 2.08
CA ASP A 67 12.05 0.46 1.69
C ASP A 67 13.16 -0.50 2.16
N GLY A 68 12.81 -1.49 2.95
CA GLY A 68 13.72 -2.53 3.43
C GLY A 68 13.07 -3.91 3.44
N THR A 69 13.85 -4.93 3.78
CA THR A 69 13.37 -6.31 3.85
C THR A 69 12.67 -6.56 5.17
N LEU A 70 11.53 -7.26 5.12
CA LEU A 70 10.79 -7.72 6.29
C LEU A 70 10.84 -9.25 6.39
N TYR A 71 10.82 -9.73 7.63
CA TYR A 71 10.66 -11.13 7.98
C TYR A 71 9.49 -11.25 8.95
N ALA A 72 8.40 -11.83 8.52
CA ALA A 72 7.20 -11.99 9.33
C ALA A 72 7.00 -13.44 9.77
N TYR A 73 6.47 -13.59 10.98
CA TYR A 73 6.04 -14.85 11.57
C TYR A 73 4.56 -14.74 11.95
N VAL A 74 3.75 -15.69 11.52
CA VAL A 74 2.31 -15.74 11.85
C VAL A 74 2.14 -16.36 13.23
N LYS A 75 1.92 -15.51 14.23
CA LYS A 75 1.73 -15.91 15.62
C LYS A 75 0.34 -16.47 15.88
N GLN A 76 -0.67 -15.95 15.14
CA GLN A 76 -2.06 -16.37 15.25
C GLN A 76 -2.79 -16.16 13.93
N GLY A 77 -3.78 -17.00 13.62
CA GLY A 77 -4.65 -16.88 12.48
C GLY A 77 -4.05 -17.37 11.17
N THR A 78 -4.55 -16.86 10.07
CA THR A 78 -4.11 -17.19 8.70
C THR A 78 -4.05 -15.93 7.87
N LEU A 79 -2.86 -15.56 7.40
CA LEU A 79 -2.64 -14.43 6.50
C LEU A 79 -2.80 -14.89 5.06
N SER A 80 -3.68 -14.24 4.29
CA SER A 80 -3.71 -14.33 2.83
C SER A 80 -2.89 -13.17 2.27
N HIS A 81 -1.91 -13.47 1.41
CA HIS A 81 -1.01 -12.47 0.85
C HIS A 81 -1.17 -12.41 -0.66
N PHE A 82 -1.11 -11.18 -1.23
CA PHE A 82 -1.39 -10.91 -2.63
C PHE A 82 -0.36 -9.96 -3.20
N ASP A 83 0.05 -10.19 -4.42
CA ASP A 83 0.93 -9.31 -5.19
C ASP A 83 0.14 -8.28 -6.04
N ALA A 84 0.85 -7.37 -6.70
CA ALA A 84 0.28 -6.32 -7.53
C ALA A 84 -0.42 -6.83 -8.81
N THR A 85 -0.35 -8.11 -9.12
CA THR A 85 -1.12 -8.74 -10.22
C THR A 85 -2.48 -9.26 -9.77
N CYS A 86 -2.85 -9.02 -8.49
CA CYS A 86 -4.02 -9.58 -7.82
C CYS A 86 -3.97 -11.09 -7.59
N ALA A 87 -2.82 -11.72 -7.83
CA ALA A 87 -2.62 -13.13 -7.55
C ALA A 87 -2.27 -13.34 -6.07
N SER A 88 -2.72 -14.49 -5.52
CA SER A 88 -2.22 -14.91 -4.21
C SER A 88 -0.80 -15.42 -4.38
N ASP A 89 0.13 -14.84 -3.67
CA ASP A 89 1.53 -15.30 -3.59
C ASP A 89 1.81 -16.07 -2.28
N GLY A 90 0.79 -16.23 -1.43
CA GLY A 90 0.86 -17.11 -0.28
C GLY A 90 -0.34 -17.08 0.64
N VAL A 91 -0.56 -18.23 1.31
CA VAL A 91 -1.47 -18.37 2.45
C VAL A 91 -0.66 -18.91 3.61
N TYR A 92 -0.48 -18.09 4.63
CA TYR A 92 0.42 -18.37 5.75
C TYR A 92 -0.38 -18.65 7.02
N HIS A 93 -0.38 -19.90 7.44
CA HIS A 93 -1.03 -20.32 8.68
C HIS A 93 -0.18 -20.00 9.92
N GLN A 94 -0.79 -20.05 11.08
CA GLN A 94 -0.07 -19.97 12.36
C GLN A 94 1.15 -20.90 12.37
N GLY A 95 2.30 -20.37 12.76
CA GLY A 95 3.60 -21.05 12.75
C GLY A 95 4.39 -20.88 11.45
N SER A 96 3.80 -20.31 10.39
CA SER A 96 4.51 -20.02 9.13
C SER A 96 5.31 -18.74 9.22
N SER A 97 6.32 -18.64 8.37
CA SER A 97 7.09 -17.40 8.16
C SER A 97 7.06 -17.01 6.69
N LEU A 98 7.17 -15.71 6.43
CA LEU A 98 7.32 -15.15 5.09
C LEU A 98 8.40 -14.07 5.09
N LYS A 99 8.94 -13.81 3.91
CA LYS A 99 9.87 -12.72 3.65
C LYS A 99 9.25 -11.78 2.63
N GLU A 100 9.25 -10.50 2.91
CA GLU A 100 8.82 -9.45 2.00
C GLU A 100 10.06 -8.69 1.52
N PRO A 101 10.36 -8.72 0.20
CA PRO A 101 11.49 -7.97 -0.35
C PRO A 101 11.25 -6.46 -0.28
N SER A 102 12.33 -5.69 -0.33
CA SER A 102 12.28 -4.24 -0.43
C SER A 102 12.00 -3.78 -1.86
N GLY A 103 11.38 -2.61 -1.99
CA GLY A 103 11.27 -1.89 -3.25
C GLY A 103 9.85 -1.67 -3.73
N ALA A 104 9.65 -0.59 -4.48
CA ALA A 104 8.35 -0.19 -5.03
C ALA A 104 7.83 -1.16 -6.13
N ASP A 105 8.62 -2.09 -6.60
CA ASP A 105 8.24 -3.18 -7.49
C ASP A 105 7.63 -4.39 -6.74
N HIS A 106 7.64 -4.36 -5.41
CA HIS A 106 7.03 -5.37 -4.53
C HIS A 106 5.79 -4.86 -3.81
N VAL A 107 4.90 -4.16 -4.53
CA VAL A 107 3.60 -3.77 -3.97
C VAL A 107 2.77 -5.01 -3.66
N HIS A 108 2.26 -5.09 -2.44
CA HIS A 108 1.53 -6.24 -1.93
C HIS A 108 0.43 -5.85 -0.93
N LEU A 109 -0.39 -6.83 -0.55
CA LEU A 109 -1.47 -6.72 0.41
C LEU A 109 -1.51 -7.95 1.30
N GLY A 110 -1.49 -7.79 2.61
CA GLY A 110 -1.83 -8.82 3.58
C GLY A 110 -3.29 -8.71 4.01
N GLN A 111 -4.06 -9.80 3.94
CA GLN A 111 -5.50 -9.79 4.26
C GLN A 111 -5.87 -10.92 5.22
N ASN A 112 -6.72 -10.60 6.19
CA ASN A 112 -7.36 -11.58 7.07
C ASN A 112 -8.71 -11.99 6.49
N ARG A 113 -8.78 -13.16 5.85
CA ARG A 113 -10.01 -13.76 5.31
C ARG A 113 -10.66 -14.77 6.27
N GLY A 114 -10.13 -14.87 7.50
CA GLY A 114 -10.64 -15.72 8.56
C GLY A 114 -11.63 -15.03 9.48
N THR A 115 -11.92 -15.68 10.61
CA THR A 115 -12.89 -15.23 11.62
C THR A 115 -12.24 -14.85 12.94
N THR A 116 -10.92 -15.00 13.06
CA THR A 116 -10.11 -14.61 14.23
C THR A 116 -9.04 -13.65 13.76
N ASP A 117 -8.50 -12.84 14.68
CA ASP A 117 -7.40 -11.93 14.35
C ASP A 117 -6.21 -12.68 13.75
N VAL A 118 -5.59 -12.10 12.74
CA VAL A 118 -4.23 -12.43 12.33
C VAL A 118 -3.29 -11.58 13.18
N VAL A 119 -2.37 -12.25 13.87
CA VAL A 119 -1.30 -11.59 14.63
C VAL A 119 0.04 -12.00 14.04
N LEU A 120 0.79 -11.00 13.59
CA LEU A 120 2.13 -11.17 13.03
C LEU A 120 3.16 -10.60 14.00
N GLU A 121 4.31 -11.26 14.12
CA GLU A 121 5.54 -10.66 14.62
C GLU A 121 6.47 -10.42 13.44
N VAL A 122 6.81 -9.16 13.18
CA VAL A 122 7.53 -8.75 11.98
C VAL A 122 8.82 -8.04 12.36
N LEU A 123 9.95 -8.59 11.90
CA LEU A 123 11.25 -7.93 11.94
C LEU A 123 11.41 -7.09 10.68
N TYR A 124 11.43 -5.78 10.85
CA TYR A 124 11.74 -4.80 9.82
C TYR A 124 13.24 -4.53 9.82
N VAL A 125 13.87 -4.58 8.64
CA VAL A 125 15.27 -4.16 8.41
C VAL A 125 15.24 -3.02 7.41
N LEU A 126 15.06 -1.80 7.92
CA LEU A 126 14.80 -0.60 7.12
C LEU A 126 16.04 0.30 7.04
N PRO A 127 16.18 1.15 6.00
CA PRO A 127 17.05 2.31 6.08
C PRO A 127 16.70 3.16 7.30
N HIS A 128 17.71 3.76 7.94
CA HIS A 128 17.48 4.57 9.15
C HIS A 128 16.48 5.70 8.89
N GLY A 129 15.42 5.74 9.69
CA GLY A 129 14.36 6.75 9.62
C GLY A 129 13.30 6.49 8.53
N ALA A 130 13.40 5.40 7.76
CA ALA A 130 12.36 5.03 6.80
C ALA A 130 11.03 4.66 7.51
N PRO A 131 9.88 4.91 6.88
CA PRO A 131 8.59 4.52 7.44
C PRO A 131 8.44 2.98 7.43
N PHE A 132 7.48 2.48 8.22
CA PHE A 132 7.21 1.04 8.26
C PHE A 132 6.67 0.49 6.94
N ALA A 133 5.97 1.30 6.20
CA ALA A 133 5.43 1.00 4.88
C ALA A 133 5.22 2.29 4.09
N GLU A 134 5.33 2.18 2.79
CA GLU A 134 4.93 3.20 1.81
C GLU A 134 3.60 2.77 1.21
N ASP A 135 2.55 3.59 1.39
CA ASP A 135 1.24 3.32 0.82
C ASP A 135 1.28 3.33 -0.71
N ALA A 136 0.59 2.39 -1.33
CA ALA A 136 0.47 2.29 -2.76
C ALA A 136 -1.00 2.33 -3.21
N PRO A 137 -1.30 2.79 -4.44
CA PRO A 137 -2.63 2.69 -4.99
C PRO A 137 -3.00 1.21 -5.22
N ASN A 138 -4.31 0.91 -5.13
CA ASN A 138 -4.82 -0.40 -5.54
C ASN A 138 -4.45 -0.65 -7.02
N PRO A 139 -3.74 -1.73 -7.35
CA PRO A 139 -3.31 -2.01 -8.72
C PRO A 139 -4.44 -2.40 -9.69
N GLY A 140 -5.69 -2.30 -9.27
CA GLY A 140 -6.88 -2.66 -10.05
C GLY A 140 -7.57 -3.93 -9.56
N CYS A 141 -7.21 -4.41 -8.37
CA CYS A 141 -7.83 -5.59 -7.78
C CYS A 141 -9.24 -5.28 -7.26
N SER A 142 -10.15 -6.28 -7.30
CA SER A 142 -11.51 -6.15 -6.79
C SER A 142 -11.61 -6.19 -5.26
N PHE A 143 -10.48 -6.24 -4.58
CA PHE A 143 -10.36 -6.31 -3.10
C PHE A 143 -9.20 -5.43 -2.61
N GLN A 144 -9.21 -5.11 -1.32
CA GLN A 144 -8.13 -4.44 -0.60
C GLN A 144 -8.20 -4.77 0.91
#